data_b65ab86625516845631c3da1e681b144
#
_entry.id   b65ab86625516845631c3da1e681b144
#
_cell.length_a   1.000
_cell.length_b   1.000
_cell.length_c   1.000
_cell.angle_alpha   90.00
_cell.angle_beta   90.00
_cell.angle_gamma   90.00
#
_symmetry.space_group_name_H-M   'P 1'
#
loop_
_entity.id
_entity.type
_entity.pdbx_description
1 polymer ?
#
loop_
_entity_poly.entity_id
_entity_poly.type
_entity_poly.pdbx_seq_one_letter_code
_entity_poly.pdbx_strand_id
1 'polypeptide(L)'
;MKREPSKLGIKREKLKEKSKIKEPLSITPHNHIMPRLSFRSWLEENAATAKECWVEVKRGRPTDDQHLWYIDAVEEALCFGWIDSQAILIDGKQILRFSPRRRNSPWTELNKERVRRLERLGLMTDAGRRVLPPMGKRSFHIDKDLETALKQARVWTKFKSFPPLYQRIRAYNVTFYKKRNPRTYQQALSHLIEATKSLRMYGDWNDYGRLDG
;
A
#
# COMPACT_ATOMS: atom_id res chain seq x y z
N MET A 1 37.58 -22.40 -40.80
CA MET A 1 37.54 -21.99 -39.38
C MET A 1 36.27 -21.20 -39.15
N LYS A 2 35.23 -21.76 -38.56
CA LYS A 2 33.98 -21.09 -38.17
C LYS A 2 34.14 -20.57 -36.74
N ARG A 3 33.98 -19.28 -36.52
CA ARG A 3 34.07 -18.66 -35.20
C ARG A 3 32.77 -18.89 -34.44
N GLU A 4 32.85 -19.46 -33.22
CA GLU A 4 31.73 -19.60 -32.32
C GLU A 4 31.27 -18.22 -31.82
N PRO A 5 29.95 -17.99 -31.63
CA PRO A 5 29.42 -16.73 -31.08
C PRO A 5 29.71 -16.62 -29.58
N SER A 6 30.14 -15.44 -29.16
CA SER A 6 30.59 -15.13 -27.80
C SER A 6 29.48 -15.30 -26.76
N LYS A 7 29.82 -15.83 -25.59
CA LYS A 7 28.94 -16.06 -24.42
C LYS A 7 28.22 -14.81 -23.88
N LEU A 8 28.56 -13.60 -24.37
CA LEU A 8 27.88 -12.35 -24.03
C LEU A 8 26.53 -12.14 -24.74
N GLY A 9 26.33 -12.74 -25.92
CA GLY A 9 25.08 -12.64 -26.69
C GLY A 9 23.92 -13.39 -26.02
N ILE A 10 24.21 -14.55 -25.44
CA ILE A 10 23.19 -15.44 -24.83
C ILE A 10 22.62 -14.88 -23.51
N LYS A 11 23.39 -14.03 -22.81
CA LYS A 11 22.90 -13.38 -21.56
C LYS A 11 21.94 -12.20 -21.82
N ARG A 12 22.05 -11.54 -22.97
CA ARG A 12 21.16 -10.42 -23.36
C ARG A 12 19.80 -10.91 -23.89
N GLU A 13 19.75 -12.05 -24.56
CA GLU A 13 18.48 -12.62 -25.01
C GLU A 13 17.65 -13.19 -23.85
N LYS A 14 18.26 -13.86 -22.87
CA LYS A 14 17.56 -14.38 -21.68
C LYS A 14 17.02 -13.28 -20.75
N LEU A 15 17.54 -12.05 -20.82
CA LEU A 15 17.01 -10.90 -20.09
C LEU A 15 15.81 -10.24 -20.79
N LYS A 16 15.67 -10.40 -22.12
CA LYS A 16 14.52 -9.88 -22.87
C LYS A 16 13.27 -10.77 -22.77
N GLU A 17 13.43 -12.03 -22.42
CA GLU A 17 12.29 -12.98 -22.35
C GLU A 17 11.54 -12.96 -21.00
N LYS A 18 12.03 -12.25 -19.99
CA LYS A 18 11.37 -12.10 -18.67
C LYS A 18 10.43 -10.92 -18.53
N SER A 19 10.21 -10.14 -19.57
CA SER A 19 9.25 -9.02 -19.56
C SER A 19 8.11 -9.20 -20.59
N LYS A 20 7.57 -10.40 -20.74
CA LYS A 20 6.20 -10.55 -21.24
C LYS A 20 5.29 -10.08 -20.10
N ILE A 21 5.11 -8.78 -19.98
CA ILE A 21 3.95 -8.18 -19.32
C ILE A 21 2.78 -8.78 -20.11
N LYS A 22 2.06 -9.74 -19.51
CA LYS A 22 0.76 -10.14 -20.03
C LYS A 22 -0.03 -8.85 -20.12
N GLU A 23 -0.43 -8.48 -21.33
CA GLU A 23 -1.35 -7.36 -21.50
C GLU A 23 -2.48 -7.52 -20.49
N PRO A 24 -2.83 -6.45 -19.74
CA PRO A 24 -3.89 -6.55 -18.76
C PRO A 24 -5.16 -6.98 -19.49
N LEU A 25 -5.61 -8.21 -19.21
CA LEU A 25 -6.88 -8.75 -19.68
C LEU A 25 -7.99 -7.83 -19.17
N SER A 26 -8.56 -7.03 -20.06
CA SER A 26 -9.57 -6.01 -19.82
C SER A 26 -9.11 -4.83 -18.94
N ILE A 27 -8.45 -3.84 -19.54
CA ILE A 27 -8.63 -2.46 -19.08
C ILE A 27 -10.12 -2.20 -19.30
N THR A 28 -10.90 -2.17 -18.23
CA THR A 28 -12.30 -1.76 -18.32
C THR A 28 -12.33 -0.42 -19.04
N PRO A 29 -13.27 -0.13 -19.99
CA PRO A 29 -13.25 1.08 -20.82
C PRO A 29 -13.37 2.40 -20.05
N HIS A 30 -13.21 2.42 -18.75
CA HIS A 30 -13.17 3.59 -17.89
C HIS A 30 -11.75 4.21 -17.83
N ASN A 31 -11.05 4.28 -18.99
CA ASN A 31 -9.80 5.04 -19.13
C ASN A 31 -10.01 6.57 -18.99
N HIS A 32 -11.12 7.00 -18.40
CA HIS A 32 -11.38 8.40 -18.15
C HIS A 32 -11.13 8.75 -16.68
N ILE A 33 -10.68 9.96 -16.45
CA ILE A 33 -10.63 10.61 -15.15
C ILE A 33 -11.95 10.31 -14.44
N MET A 34 -11.87 9.44 -13.41
CA MET A 34 -13.05 8.98 -12.70
C MET A 34 -13.08 9.70 -11.35
N PRO A 35 -14.12 10.50 -11.04
CA PRO A 35 -14.31 11.04 -9.70
C PRO A 35 -14.48 9.92 -8.66
N ARG A 36 -14.17 10.22 -7.41
CA ARG A 36 -14.32 9.29 -6.27
C ARG A 36 -15.70 8.62 -6.24
N LEU A 37 -16.77 9.41 -6.41
CA LEU A 37 -18.14 8.90 -6.40
C LEU A 37 -18.44 7.91 -7.53
N SER A 38 -17.91 8.14 -8.72
CA SER A 38 -18.06 7.21 -9.84
C SER A 38 -17.37 5.88 -9.59
N PHE A 39 -16.20 5.88 -8.94
CA PHE A 39 -15.51 4.65 -8.55
C PHE A 39 -16.29 3.89 -7.46
N ARG A 40 -16.87 4.61 -6.50
CA ARG A 40 -17.75 4.02 -5.50
C ARG A 40 -18.97 3.35 -6.15
N SER A 41 -19.70 4.05 -7.04
CA SER A 41 -20.84 3.49 -7.75
C SER A 41 -20.47 2.25 -8.56
N TRP A 42 -19.31 2.28 -9.24
CA TRP A 42 -18.81 1.10 -9.94
C TRP A 42 -18.59 -0.09 -8.98
N LEU A 43 -18.02 0.14 -7.80
CA LEU A 43 -17.83 -0.91 -6.79
C LEU A 43 -19.18 -1.43 -6.25
N GLU A 44 -20.16 -0.57 -6.05
CA GLU A 44 -21.52 -0.95 -5.62
C GLU A 44 -22.16 -1.94 -6.60
N GLU A 45 -22.01 -1.70 -7.89
CA GLU A 45 -22.56 -2.54 -8.94
C GLU A 45 -21.75 -3.81 -9.21
N ASN A 46 -20.44 -3.74 -9.10
CA ASN A 46 -19.55 -4.76 -9.65
C ASN A 46 -18.72 -5.54 -8.64
N ALA A 47 -18.53 -5.03 -7.41
CA ALA A 47 -17.58 -5.62 -6.48
C ALA A 47 -17.88 -7.07 -6.08
N ALA A 48 -19.14 -7.52 -6.20
CA ALA A 48 -19.55 -8.88 -5.89
C ALA A 48 -19.18 -9.91 -6.99
N THR A 49 -19.03 -9.46 -8.23
CA THR A 49 -18.89 -10.35 -9.42
C THR A 49 -17.57 -10.14 -10.16
N ALA A 50 -17.06 -8.91 -10.19
CA ALA A 50 -15.82 -8.58 -10.89
C ALA A 50 -14.60 -9.20 -10.22
N LYS A 51 -13.63 -9.64 -11.03
CA LYS A 51 -12.36 -10.21 -10.55
C LYS A 51 -11.30 -9.14 -10.32
N GLU A 52 -11.38 -8.04 -11.04
CA GLU A 52 -10.45 -6.91 -10.97
C GLU A 52 -11.03 -5.68 -11.66
N CYS A 53 -10.43 -4.53 -11.34
CA CYS A 53 -10.70 -3.26 -11.98
C CYS A 53 -9.38 -2.48 -12.13
N TRP A 54 -9.20 -1.82 -13.25
CA TRP A 54 -8.06 -0.96 -13.51
C TRP A 54 -8.54 0.48 -13.65
N VAL A 55 -7.99 1.39 -12.86
CA VAL A 55 -8.40 2.80 -12.84
C VAL A 55 -7.19 3.72 -12.84
N GLU A 56 -7.32 4.84 -13.55
CA GLU A 56 -6.36 5.94 -13.46
C GLU A 56 -6.47 6.61 -12.08
N VAL A 57 -5.32 6.82 -11.43
CA VAL A 57 -5.27 7.54 -10.16
C VAL A 57 -4.21 8.63 -10.17
N LYS A 58 -4.54 9.72 -9.49
CA LYS A 58 -3.59 10.80 -9.22
C LYS A 58 -2.91 10.59 -7.87
N ARG A 59 -1.60 10.82 -7.80
CA ARG A 59 -0.84 10.73 -6.54
C ARG A 59 -0.76 12.08 -5.85
N GLY A 60 -0.55 12.06 -4.54
CA GLY A 60 -0.39 13.24 -3.71
C GLY A 60 -1.59 13.51 -2.84
N ARG A 61 -1.61 14.71 -2.24
CA ARG A 61 -2.72 15.18 -1.41
C ARG A 61 -3.92 15.49 -2.31
N PRO A 62 -5.12 14.97 -2.03
CA PRO A 62 -6.34 15.36 -2.73
C PRO A 62 -6.59 16.86 -2.64
N THR A 63 -6.76 17.50 -3.79
CA THR A 63 -7.00 18.95 -3.90
C THR A 63 -8.27 19.29 -4.65
N ASP A 64 -8.90 18.31 -5.29
CA ASP A 64 -10.14 18.45 -6.05
C ASP A 64 -10.95 17.14 -6.01
N ASP A 65 -12.19 17.20 -6.46
CA ASP A 65 -13.10 16.06 -6.60
C ASP A 65 -13.28 15.58 -8.05
N GLN A 66 -12.55 16.19 -8.98
CA GLN A 66 -12.61 15.85 -10.41
C GLN A 66 -11.76 14.62 -10.75
N HIS A 67 -10.79 14.30 -9.89
CA HIS A 67 -9.84 13.20 -10.08
C HIS A 67 -10.07 12.12 -9.03
N LEU A 68 -9.80 10.86 -9.42
CA LEU A 68 -9.68 9.78 -8.46
C LEU A 68 -8.26 9.83 -7.85
N TRP A 69 -8.14 10.31 -6.63
CA TRP A 69 -6.88 10.29 -5.92
C TRP A 69 -6.58 8.89 -5.37
N TYR A 70 -5.30 8.52 -5.33
CA TYR A 70 -4.88 7.21 -4.83
C TYR A 70 -5.49 6.85 -3.47
N ILE A 71 -5.49 7.80 -2.53
CA ILE A 71 -6.03 7.58 -1.20
C ILE A 71 -7.54 7.36 -1.23
N ASP A 72 -8.27 8.09 -2.09
CA ASP A 72 -9.70 7.94 -2.26
C ASP A 72 -10.03 6.58 -2.87
N ALA A 73 -9.30 6.18 -3.91
CA ALA A 73 -9.46 4.87 -4.53
C ALA A 73 -9.22 3.72 -3.54
N VAL A 74 -8.18 3.82 -2.70
CA VAL A 74 -7.90 2.80 -1.67
C VAL A 74 -8.99 2.79 -0.60
N GLU A 75 -9.48 3.95 -0.14
CA GLU A 75 -10.56 4.03 0.84
C GLU A 75 -11.85 3.39 0.30
N GLU A 76 -12.27 3.75 -0.92
CA GLU A 76 -13.46 3.14 -1.53
C GLU A 76 -13.29 1.63 -1.71
N ALA A 77 -12.16 1.17 -2.25
CA ALA A 77 -11.88 -0.26 -2.37
C ALA A 77 -11.97 -1.00 -1.03
N LEU A 78 -11.42 -0.43 0.05
CA LEU A 78 -11.49 -1.02 1.39
C LEU A 78 -12.93 -1.17 1.88
N CYS A 79 -13.82 -0.22 1.56
CA CYS A 79 -15.24 -0.28 1.91
C CYS A 79 -15.93 -1.53 1.35
N PHE A 80 -15.48 -2.05 0.21
CA PHE A 80 -16.04 -3.23 -0.47
C PHE A 80 -15.19 -4.49 -0.31
N GLY A 81 -14.14 -4.47 0.52
CA GLY A 81 -13.25 -5.59 0.73
C GLY A 81 -12.26 -5.83 -0.41
N TRP A 82 -11.95 -4.80 -1.17
CA TRP A 82 -10.97 -4.79 -2.24
C TRP A 82 -9.65 -4.13 -1.81
N ILE A 83 -8.61 -4.32 -2.61
CA ILE A 83 -7.28 -3.74 -2.37
C ILE A 83 -6.55 -3.50 -3.69
N ASP A 84 -5.71 -2.47 -3.71
CA ASP A 84 -4.73 -2.25 -4.76
C ASP A 84 -3.67 -3.37 -4.75
N SER A 85 -3.25 -3.81 -5.93
CA SER A 85 -2.33 -4.94 -6.08
C SER A 85 -1.18 -4.69 -7.04
N GLN A 86 -1.38 -3.87 -8.05
CA GLN A 86 -0.41 -3.58 -9.10
C GLN A 86 -0.56 -2.15 -9.58
N ALA A 87 0.56 -1.50 -9.90
CA ALA A 87 0.59 -0.19 -10.52
C ALA A 87 1.38 -0.28 -11.83
N ILE A 88 0.85 0.30 -12.89
CA ILE A 88 1.53 0.46 -14.18
C ILE A 88 1.49 1.93 -14.58
N LEU A 89 2.41 2.33 -15.45
CA LEU A 89 2.44 3.66 -16.04
C LEU A 89 2.13 3.54 -17.53
N ILE A 90 1.07 4.22 -17.98
CA ILE A 90 0.67 4.29 -19.39
C ILE A 90 0.59 5.76 -19.76
N ASP A 91 1.33 6.20 -20.76
CA ASP A 91 1.36 7.60 -21.25
C ASP A 91 1.53 8.64 -20.13
N GLY A 92 2.40 8.33 -19.15
CA GLY A 92 2.64 9.21 -17.99
C GLY A 92 1.56 9.16 -16.91
N LYS A 93 0.49 8.39 -17.11
CA LYS A 93 -0.62 8.23 -16.18
C LYS A 93 -0.45 6.99 -15.34
N GLN A 94 -0.72 7.07 -14.04
CA GLN A 94 -0.66 5.94 -13.16
C GLN A 94 -2.00 5.18 -13.13
N ILE A 95 -1.95 3.94 -13.58
CA ILE A 95 -3.10 3.02 -13.57
C ILE A 95 -2.90 2.00 -12.45
N LEU A 96 -3.89 1.86 -11.58
CA LEU A 96 -3.89 0.89 -10.49
C LEU A 96 -4.88 -0.24 -10.74
N ARG A 97 -4.41 -1.43 -10.44
CA ARG A 97 -5.25 -2.62 -10.38
C ARG A 97 -5.81 -2.78 -8.99
N PHE A 98 -7.13 -2.84 -8.88
CA PHE A 98 -7.86 -3.24 -7.69
C PHE A 98 -8.46 -4.64 -7.88
N SER A 99 -8.54 -5.41 -6.81
CA SER A 99 -9.15 -6.75 -6.81
C SER A 99 -9.66 -7.13 -5.41
N PRO A 100 -10.59 -8.08 -5.31
CA PRO A 100 -11.03 -8.60 -4.02
C PRO A 100 -9.85 -9.05 -3.17
N ARG A 101 -9.87 -8.71 -1.87
CA ARG A 101 -8.85 -9.17 -0.93
C ARG A 101 -8.90 -10.68 -0.75
N ARG A 102 -7.73 -11.31 -0.85
CA ARG A 102 -7.60 -12.71 -0.48
C ARG A 102 -7.68 -12.84 1.04
N ARG A 103 -8.30 -13.91 1.54
CA ARG A 103 -8.53 -14.18 2.97
C ARG A 103 -7.27 -13.99 3.84
N ASN A 104 -6.10 -14.41 3.36
CA ASN A 104 -4.84 -14.37 4.10
C ASN A 104 -3.90 -13.23 3.65
N SER A 105 -4.39 -12.22 2.93
CA SER A 105 -3.55 -11.10 2.54
C SER A 105 -3.20 -10.25 3.75
N PRO A 106 -1.94 -9.78 3.87
CA PRO A 106 -1.52 -8.97 5.01
C PRO A 106 -2.26 -7.63 5.05
N TRP A 107 -2.54 -7.16 6.26
CA TRP A 107 -3.11 -5.85 6.50
C TRP A 107 -2.06 -4.93 7.10
N THR A 108 -1.79 -3.81 6.43
CA THR A 108 -0.94 -2.77 7.00
C THR A 108 -1.66 -2.04 8.12
N GLU A 109 -0.92 -1.53 9.10
CA GLU A 109 -1.52 -0.73 10.18
C GLU A 109 -2.17 0.56 9.64
N LEU A 110 -1.65 1.10 8.53
CA LEU A 110 -2.28 2.23 7.83
C LEU A 110 -3.66 1.85 7.27
N ASN A 111 -3.80 0.73 6.56
CA ASN A 111 -5.11 0.30 6.04
C ASN A 111 -6.10 -0.07 7.16
N LYS A 112 -5.62 -0.61 8.28
CA LYS A 112 -6.47 -0.81 9.46
C LYS A 112 -7.00 0.52 10.01
N GLU A 113 -6.18 1.58 10.03
CA GLU A 113 -6.63 2.88 10.51
C GLU A 113 -7.61 3.55 9.54
N ARG A 114 -7.36 3.44 8.22
CA ARG A 114 -8.35 3.85 7.21
C ARG A 114 -9.70 3.18 7.45
N VAL A 115 -9.72 1.87 7.66
CA VAL A 115 -10.96 1.14 7.97
C VAL A 115 -11.63 1.65 9.24
N ARG A 116 -10.88 1.92 10.33
CA ARG A 116 -11.49 2.48 11.55
C ARG A 116 -12.16 3.83 11.28
N ARG A 117 -11.50 4.67 10.48
CA ARG A 117 -12.10 5.94 10.04
C ARG A 117 -13.35 5.73 9.18
N LEU A 118 -13.29 4.83 8.19
CA LEU A 118 -14.42 4.53 7.30
C LEU A 118 -15.61 3.93 8.06
N GLU A 119 -15.38 3.13 9.10
CA GLU A 119 -16.43 2.66 10.02
C GLU A 119 -17.08 3.81 10.80
N ARG A 120 -16.27 4.75 11.35
CA ARG A 120 -16.81 5.93 12.05
C ARG A 120 -17.66 6.81 11.14
N LEU A 121 -17.33 6.86 9.86
CA LEU A 121 -18.08 7.61 8.84
C LEU A 121 -19.28 6.86 8.27
N GLY A 122 -19.53 5.61 8.68
CA GLY A 122 -20.62 4.79 8.16
C GLY A 122 -20.46 4.37 6.70
N LEU A 123 -19.24 4.41 6.15
CA LEU A 123 -18.96 4.14 4.73
C LEU A 123 -18.68 2.67 4.42
N MET A 124 -18.34 1.87 5.43
CA MET A 124 -18.02 0.45 5.25
C MET A 124 -19.28 -0.36 4.90
N THR A 125 -19.14 -1.23 3.89
CA THR A 125 -20.17 -2.21 3.55
C THR A 125 -19.97 -3.53 4.30
N ASP A 126 -20.98 -4.41 4.31
CA ASP A 126 -20.83 -5.74 4.89
C ASP A 126 -19.79 -6.59 4.15
N ALA A 127 -19.64 -6.40 2.85
CA ALA A 127 -18.57 -7.04 2.07
C ALA A 127 -17.19 -6.65 2.59
N GLY A 128 -16.98 -5.36 2.84
CA GLY A 128 -15.76 -4.84 3.44
C GLY A 128 -15.50 -5.40 4.83
N ARG A 129 -16.53 -5.45 5.67
CA ARG A 129 -16.43 -5.97 7.06
C ARG A 129 -16.06 -7.45 7.12
N ARG A 130 -16.56 -8.28 6.21
CA ARG A 130 -16.29 -9.73 6.17
C ARG A 130 -14.82 -10.11 5.97
N VAL A 131 -14.00 -9.24 5.41
CA VAL A 131 -12.57 -9.50 5.13
C VAL A 131 -11.62 -8.86 6.14
N LEU A 132 -12.15 -8.20 7.18
CA LEU A 132 -11.33 -7.52 8.17
C LEU A 132 -10.50 -8.50 8.99
N PRO A 133 -9.24 -8.15 9.31
CA PRO A 133 -8.44 -8.87 10.29
C PRO A 133 -8.89 -8.48 11.72
N PRO A 134 -8.31 -9.08 12.75
CA PRO A 134 -8.49 -8.58 14.11
C PRO A 134 -8.16 -7.09 14.23
N MET A 135 -9.13 -6.27 14.63
CA MET A 135 -9.03 -4.80 14.66
C MET A 135 -8.85 -4.24 16.09
N GLY A 136 -8.89 -5.07 17.11
CA GLY A 136 -8.80 -4.66 18.51
C GLY A 136 -7.42 -4.09 18.88
N LYS A 137 -7.35 -3.36 20.01
CA LYS A 137 -6.12 -2.75 20.53
C LYS A 137 -4.95 -3.74 20.70
N ARG A 138 -5.24 -5.00 21.01
CA ARG A 138 -4.25 -6.09 21.14
C ARG A 138 -3.84 -6.76 19.82
N SER A 139 -4.34 -6.30 18.69
CA SER A 139 -4.01 -6.87 17.37
C SER A 139 -2.65 -6.43 16.81
N PHE A 140 -1.98 -5.51 17.48
CA PHE A 140 -0.66 -5.04 17.09
C PHE A 140 0.29 -4.98 18.28
N HIS A 141 1.50 -5.50 18.06
CA HIS A 141 2.62 -5.41 18.99
C HIS A 141 3.87 -4.95 18.23
N ILE A 142 4.67 -4.11 18.86
CA ILE A 142 5.98 -3.75 18.31
C ILE A 142 6.88 -5.01 18.37
N ASP A 143 7.53 -5.32 17.26
CA ASP A 143 8.45 -6.45 17.17
C ASP A 143 9.60 -6.28 18.17
N LYS A 144 9.94 -7.36 18.89
CA LYS A 144 10.95 -7.33 19.95
C LYS A 144 12.35 -6.93 19.46
N ASP A 145 12.73 -7.36 18.25
CA ASP A 145 14.05 -7.00 17.70
C ASP A 145 14.08 -5.52 17.30
N LEU A 146 12.97 -4.99 16.77
CA LEU A 146 12.84 -3.56 16.50
C LEU A 146 12.93 -2.75 17.81
N GLU A 147 12.22 -3.16 18.86
CA GLU A 147 12.29 -2.52 20.17
C GLU A 147 13.72 -2.53 20.71
N THR A 148 14.39 -3.69 20.65
CA THR A 148 15.79 -3.86 21.09
C THR A 148 16.72 -2.94 20.30
N ALA A 149 16.58 -2.87 18.97
CA ALA A 149 17.40 -2.00 18.12
C ALA A 149 17.22 -0.52 18.46
N LEU A 150 15.97 -0.08 18.70
CA LEU A 150 15.68 1.31 19.09
C LEU A 150 16.23 1.66 20.49
N LYS A 151 16.23 0.69 21.43
CA LYS A 151 16.84 0.84 22.76
C LYS A 151 18.38 0.92 22.66
N GLN A 152 19.00 0.03 21.88
CA GLN A 152 20.45 0.05 21.65
C GLN A 152 20.92 1.35 20.98
N ALA A 153 20.13 1.88 20.05
CA ALA A 153 20.37 3.18 19.43
C ALA A 153 20.05 4.39 20.35
N ARG A 154 19.57 4.15 21.58
CA ARG A 154 19.16 5.16 22.57
C ARG A 154 18.06 6.12 22.07
N VAL A 155 17.17 5.64 21.21
CA VAL A 155 16.07 6.44 20.65
C VAL A 155 14.69 5.96 21.07
N TRP A 156 14.57 4.91 21.90
CA TRP A 156 13.30 4.32 22.29
C TRP A 156 12.34 5.33 22.92
N THR A 157 12.78 6.12 23.89
CA THR A 157 11.95 7.14 24.56
C THR A 157 11.45 8.19 23.56
N LYS A 158 12.33 8.65 22.66
CA LYS A 158 11.94 9.56 21.57
C LYS A 158 10.92 8.92 20.62
N PHE A 159 11.11 7.65 20.27
CA PHE A 159 10.14 6.93 19.43
C PHE A 159 8.77 6.82 20.12
N LYS A 160 8.76 6.58 21.41
CA LYS A 160 7.53 6.49 22.22
C LYS A 160 6.84 7.84 22.43
N SER A 161 7.50 8.96 22.23
CA SER A 161 6.89 10.29 22.28
C SER A 161 6.13 10.67 20.99
N PHE A 162 6.32 9.96 19.89
CA PHE A 162 5.55 10.17 18.67
C PHE A 162 4.08 9.73 18.84
N PRO A 163 3.16 10.22 17.99
CA PRO A 163 1.77 9.78 17.99
C PRO A 163 1.65 8.25 17.89
N PRO A 164 0.75 7.61 18.66
CA PRO A 164 0.61 6.15 18.66
C PRO A 164 0.36 5.54 17.27
N LEU A 165 -0.37 6.25 16.41
CA LEU A 165 -0.61 5.83 15.02
C LEU A 165 0.70 5.79 14.23
N TYR A 166 1.52 6.84 14.31
CA TYR A 166 2.84 6.87 13.68
C TYR A 166 3.72 5.71 14.13
N GLN A 167 3.77 5.46 15.45
CA GLN A 167 4.53 4.34 16.01
C GLN A 167 4.12 3.01 15.39
N ARG A 168 2.79 2.72 15.34
CA ARG A 168 2.27 1.47 14.77
C ARG A 168 2.64 1.32 13.30
N ILE A 169 2.40 2.36 12.51
CA ILE A 169 2.64 2.34 11.06
C ILE A 169 4.13 2.15 10.77
N ARG A 170 5.01 2.90 11.45
CA ARG A 170 6.46 2.78 11.22
C ARG A 170 7.01 1.43 11.67
N ALA A 171 6.60 0.96 12.85
CA ALA A 171 7.01 -0.35 13.32
C ALA A 171 6.57 -1.46 12.36
N TYR A 172 5.32 -1.43 11.88
CA TYR A 172 4.84 -2.39 10.88
C TYR A 172 5.66 -2.31 9.58
N ASN A 173 5.84 -1.11 9.04
CA ASN A 173 6.53 -0.93 7.75
C ASN A 173 7.98 -1.42 7.79
N VAL A 174 8.70 -1.18 8.88
CA VAL A 174 10.07 -1.68 9.06
C VAL A 174 10.06 -3.21 9.17
N THR A 175 9.25 -3.77 10.06
CA THR A 175 9.26 -5.21 10.35
C THR A 175 8.68 -6.06 9.23
N PHE A 176 7.87 -5.48 8.35
CA PHE A 176 7.33 -6.15 7.16
C PHE A 176 8.42 -6.77 6.28
N TYR A 177 9.58 -6.15 6.19
CA TYR A 177 10.71 -6.62 5.39
C TYR A 177 11.62 -7.61 6.12
N LYS A 178 11.52 -7.76 7.44
CA LYS A 178 12.44 -8.52 8.28
C LYS A 178 12.76 -9.93 7.73
N LYS A 179 11.70 -10.67 7.33
CA LYS A 179 11.85 -12.02 6.74
C LYS A 179 11.88 -12.03 5.21
N ARG A 180 11.41 -10.97 4.56
CA ARG A 180 11.24 -10.89 3.11
C ARG A 180 12.46 -10.36 2.40
N ASN A 181 13.12 -9.37 2.97
CA ASN A 181 14.28 -8.71 2.40
C ASN A 181 15.13 -8.09 3.53
N PRO A 182 16.12 -8.82 4.06
CA PRO A 182 16.96 -8.34 5.16
C PRO A 182 17.68 -7.03 4.87
N ARG A 183 18.11 -6.80 3.62
CA ARG A 183 18.76 -5.53 3.22
C ARG A 183 17.79 -4.36 3.35
N THR A 184 16.58 -4.50 2.83
CA THR A 184 15.54 -3.46 2.94
C THR A 184 15.13 -3.24 4.40
N TYR A 185 15.08 -4.31 5.21
CA TYR A 185 14.84 -4.17 6.65
C TYR A 185 15.91 -3.32 7.32
N GLN A 186 17.19 -3.57 7.08
CA GLN A 186 18.27 -2.79 7.67
C GLN A 186 18.24 -1.31 7.24
N GLN A 187 17.97 -1.06 5.96
CA GLN A 187 17.81 0.31 5.45
C GLN A 187 16.63 1.05 6.12
N ALA A 188 15.48 0.39 6.22
CA ALA A 188 14.30 0.97 6.86
C ALA A 188 14.50 1.20 8.37
N LEU A 189 15.19 0.27 9.05
CA LEU A 189 15.55 0.40 10.47
C LEU A 189 16.50 1.58 10.69
N SER A 190 17.58 1.67 9.91
CA SER A 190 18.53 2.78 9.99
C SER A 190 17.85 4.12 9.74
N HIS A 191 16.99 4.21 8.72
CA HIS A 191 16.23 5.43 8.44
C HIS A 191 15.30 5.81 9.61
N LEU A 192 14.60 4.83 10.21
CA LEU A 192 13.76 5.09 11.39
C LEU A 192 14.57 5.60 12.56
N ILE A 193 15.72 5.01 12.85
CA ILE A 193 16.62 5.45 13.94
C ILE A 193 17.06 6.89 13.71
N GLU A 194 17.59 7.22 12.52
CA GLU A 194 18.09 8.57 12.23
C GLU A 194 16.98 9.63 12.28
N ALA A 195 15.81 9.32 11.70
CA ALA A 195 14.65 10.21 11.79
C ALA A 195 14.22 10.43 13.26
N THR A 196 14.23 9.36 14.07
CA THR A 196 13.86 9.43 15.49
C THR A 196 14.88 10.21 16.33
N LYS A 197 16.19 10.10 16.06
CA LYS A 197 17.22 10.93 16.69
C LYS A 197 16.89 12.41 16.57
N SER A 198 16.46 12.83 15.40
CA SER A 198 16.10 14.21 15.05
C SER A 198 14.66 14.59 15.40
N LEU A 199 13.89 13.73 16.10
CA LEU A 199 12.46 13.91 16.38
C LEU A 199 11.63 14.22 15.10
N ARG A 200 12.03 13.70 13.96
CA ARG A 200 11.40 13.93 12.66
C ARG A 200 10.50 12.76 12.27
N MET A 201 9.22 13.04 12.09
CA MET A 201 8.29 12.11 11.44
C MET A 201 8.45 12.21 9.91
N TYR A 202 8.18 11.11 9.20
CA TYR A 202 8.31 11.04 7.75
C TYR A 202 7.19 10.21 7.10
N GLY A 203 6.97 10.46 5.80
CA GLY A 203 5.94 9.82 4.97
C GLY A 203 4.52 10.20 5.37
N ASP A 204 3.57 9.92 4.51
CA ASP A 204 2.15 10.30 4.64
C ASP A 204 1.41 9.33 5.58
N TRP A 205 1.89 9.22 6.82
CA TRP A 205 1.41 8.24 7.81
C TRP A 205 0.00 8.52 8.31
N ASN A 206 -0.47 9.76 8.21
CA ASN A 206 -1.81 10.20 8.63
C ASN A 206 -2.72 10.55 7.45
N ASP A 207 -2.33 10.13 6.22
CA ASP A 207 -3.08 10.42 5.00
C ASP A 207 -3.42 11.91 4.85
N TYR A 208 -2.38 12.76 4.99
CA TYR A 208 -2.51 14.22 4.90
C TYR A 208 -3.45 14.83 5.96
N GLY A 209 -3.52 14.23 7.15
CA GLY A 209 -4.35 14.66 8.26
C GLY A 209 -5.72 13.97 8.35
N ARG A 210 -6.10 13.12 7.39
CA ARG A 210 -7.39 12.41 7.44
C ARG A 210 -7.53 11.45 8.62
N LEU A 211 -6.41 10.99 9.18
CA LEU A 211 -6.38 9.99 10.24
C LEU A 211 -6.07 10.59 11.62
N ASP A 212 -6.09 11.91 11.75
CA ASP A 212 -5.78 12.61 13.00
C ASP A 212 -7.00 12.76 13.93
N GLY A 213 -8.14 12.12 13.62
CA GLY A 213 -9.40 12.21 14.36
C GLY A 213 -9.84 10.91 15.03
#